data_a928814d6a509a5b8277fc8c7dd572fb
#
_entry.id   a928814d6a509a5b8277fc8c7dd572fb
#
_cell.length_a   1.000
_cell.length_b   1.000
_cell.length_c   1.000
_cell.angle_alpha   90.00
_cell.angle_beta   90.00
_cell.angle_gamma   90.00
#
_symmetry.space_group_name_H-M   'P 1'
#
loop_
_entity.id
_entity.type
_entity.pdbx_description
1 polymer ?
#
loop_
_entity_poly.entity_id
_entity_poly.type
_entity_poly.pdbx_seq_one_letter_code
_entity_poly.pdbx_strand_id
1 'polypeptide(L)'
;MELRKPFKKAREGIVPGTNALGYAACLAAYRDGEPWRAALIEVLRRNSRLVYRAVNEEIPGLSMDQVQATYLAWIDTTELGLPEPAKFFEQAGVGLSDGADFLGPGYVRLNFGCPEETLREGLDRMRRAVAQLARHR
;
A
#
# COMPACT_ATOMS: atom_id res chain seq x y z
N MET A 1 2.41 9.41 33.24
CA MET A 1 2.06 8.15 33.94
C MET A 1 0.56 8.00 34.26
N GLU A 2 -0.19 9.05 34.26
CA GLU A 2 -1.64 9.02 34.62
C GLU A 2 -2.51 8.20 33.64
N LEU A 3 -2.26 8.26 32.34
CA LEU A 3 -3.07 7.55 31.33
C LEU A 3 -2.84 6.03 31.28
N ARG A 4 -1.70 5.54 31.77
CA ARG A 4 -1.34 4.11 31.65
C ARG A 4 -2.22 3.19 32.50
N LYS A 5 -2.63 3.64 33.68
CA LYS A 5 -3.47 2.84 34.59
C LYS A 5 -4.90 2.68 34.05
N PRO A 6 -5.62 3.76 33.68
CA PRO A 6 -6.96 3.63 33.09
C PRO A 6 -6.94 2.88 31.76
N PHE A 7 -5.91 3.06 30.91
CA PHE A 7 -5.75 2.30 29.68
C PHE A 7 -5.60 0.78 29.94
N LYS A 8 -4.77 0.38 30.91
CA LYS A 8 -4.64 -1.04 31.29
C LYS A 8 -5.95 -1.61 31.79
N LYS A 9 -6.66 -0.87 32.63
CA LYS A 9 -7.97 -1.29 33.16
C LYS A 9 -9.03 -1.40 32.06
N ALA A 10 -9.07 -0.47 31.11
CA ALA A 10 -10.03 -0.48 30.01
C ALA A 10 -9.85 -1.67 29.05
N ARG A 11 -8.62 -2.17 28.89
CA ARG A 11 -8.33 -3.33 28.03
C ARG A 11 -8.46 -4.68 28.73
N GLU A 12 -8.57 -4.70 30.06
CA GLU A 12 -8.61 -5.93 30.86
C GLU A 12 -9.82 -6.78 30.48
N GLY A 13 -9.59 -8.06 30.14
CA GLY A 13 -10.63 -8.99 29.70
C GLY A 13 -11.12 -8.80 28.26
N ILE A 14 -10.74 -7.72 27.57
CA ILE A 14 -11.17 -7.40 26.20
C ILE A 14 -10.04 -7.65 25.22
N VAL A 15 -8.82 -7.18 25.54
CA VAL A 15 -7.65 -7.33 24.67
C VAL A 15 -6.75 -8.42 25.21
N PRO A 16 -6.59 -9.54 24.47
CA PRO A 16 -5.70 -10.62 24.89
C PRO A 16 -4.24 -10.15 24.98
N GLY A 17 -3.47 -10.73 25.88
CA GLY A 17 -2.04 -10.55 25.95
C GLY A 17 -1.33 -11.23 24.78
N THR A 18 -0.04 -10.90 24.60
CA THR A 18 0.80 -11.58 23.59
C THR A 18 0.95 -13.06 23.97
N ASN A 19 0.70 -13.96 23.02
CA ASN A 19 0.89 -15.39 23.23
C ASN A 19 2.38 -15.79 23.14
N ALA A 20 2.70 -17.00 23.61
CA ALA A 20 4.08 -17.51 23.65
C ALA A 20 4.73 -17.57 22.26
N LEU A 21 3.98 -17.94 21.21
CA LEU A 21 4.48 -17.99 19.83
C LEU A 21 4.82 -16.58 19.33
N GLY A 22 4.01 -15.58 19.68
CA GLY A 22 4.27 -14.17 19.34
C GLY A 22 5.58 -13.67 19.98
N TYR A 23 5.87 -14.04 21.23
CA TYR A 23 7.15 -13.71 21.86
C TYR A 23 8.32 -14.41 21.18
N ALA A 24 8.21 -15.72 20.89
CA ALA A 24 9.25 -16.48 20.21
C ALA A 24 9.54 -15.92 18.80
N ALA A 25 8.49 -15.64 18.02
CA ALA A 25 8.62 -15.07 16.68
C ALA A 25 9.25 -13.66 16.71
N CYS A 26 8.83 -12.80 17.63
CA CYS A 26 9.41 -11.48 17.80
C CYS A 26 10.90 -11.55 18.16
N LEU A 27 11.27 -12.40 19.13
CA LEU A 27 12.66 -12.59 19.51
C LEU A 27 13.51 -13.08 18.32
N ALA A 28 13.05 -14.09 17.59
CA ALA A 28 13.75 -14.63 16.43
C ALA A 28 13.92 -13.56 15.32
N ALA A 29 12.86 -12.80 15.01
CA ALA A 29 12.89 -11.75 14.01
C ALA A 29 13.94 -10.67 14.33
N TYR A 30 13.98 -10.19 15.57
CA TYR A 30 14.96 -9.18 15.98
C TYR A 30 16.39 -9.72 16.14
N ARG A 31 16.55 -10.97 16.53
CA ARG A 31 17.88 -11.57 16.72
C ARG A 31 18.52 -11.99 15.41
N ASP A 32 17.75 -12.61 14.51
CA ASP A 32 18.27 -13.34 13.35
C ASP A 32 17.74 -12.79 12.01
N GLY A 33 16.76 -11.86 12.01
CA GLY A 33 16.05 -11.41 10.81
C GLY A 33 16.74 -10.34 9.98
N GLU A 34 17.85 -9.76 10.40
CA GLU A 34 18.49 -8.63 9.70
C GLU A 34 18.92 -8.93 8.26
N PRO A 35 19.52 -10.06 7.91
CA PRO A 35 19.88 -10.35 6.52
C PRO A 35 18.67 -10.41 5.59
N TRP A 36 17.58 -11.01 6.07
CA TRP A 36 16.32 -11.08 5.33
C TRP A 36 15.69 -9.69 5.17
N ARG A 37 15.67 -8.89 6.26
CA ARG A 37 15.15 -7.53 6.23
C ARG A 37 15.91 -6.65 5.25
N ALA A 38 17.24 -6.73 5.24
CA ALA A 38 18.07 -5.97 4.33
C ALA A 38 17.77 -6.32 2.86
N ALA A 39 17.66 -7.61 2.54
CA ALA A 39 17.28 -8.06 1.20
C ALA A 39 15.88 -7.59 0.80
N LEU A 40 14.90 -7.67 1.70
CA LEU A 40 13.54 -7.16 1.47
C LEU A 40 13.53 -5.65 1.18
N ILE A 41 14.27 -4.86 1.95
CA ILE A 41 14.34 -3.41 1.73
C ILE A 41 14.85 -3.07 0.32
N GLU A 42 15.82 -3.81 -0.19
CA GLU A 42 16.29 -3.60 -1.57
C GLU A 42 15.21 -3.91 -2.62
N VAL A 43 14.41 -4.96 -2.41
CA VAL A 43 13.25 -5.26 -3.27
C VAL A 43 12.23 -4.13 -3.20
N LEU A 44 11.86 -3.70 -2.00
CA LEU A 44 10.88 -2.62 -1.80
C LEU A 44 11.34 -1.30 -2.41
N ARG A 45 12.62 -0.97 -2.32
CA ARG A 45 13.19 0.23 -2.95
C ARG A 45 13.09 0.19 -4.47
N ARG A 46 13.34 -0.97 -5.09
CA ARG A 46 13.17 -1.14 -6.54
C ARG A 46 11.71 -1.00 -6.94
N ASN A 47 10.82 -1.68 -6.23
CA ASN A 47 9.38 -1.62 -6.47
C ASN A 47 8.83 -0.19 -6.30
N SER A 48 9.23 0.53 -5.24
CA SER A 48 8.83 1.92 -5.02
C SER A 48 9.21 2.81 -6.20
N ARG A 49 10.46 2.71 -6.71
CA ARG A 49 10.89 3.47 -7.90
C ARG A 49 10.10 3.11 -9.15
N LEU A 50 9.78 1.82 -9.32
CA LEU A 50 8.97 1.34 -10.43
C LEU A 50 7.56 1.95 -10.40
N VAL A 51 6.90 1.92 -9.24
CA VAL A 51 5.56 2.52 -9.06
C VAL A 51 5.61 4.02 -9.30
N TYR A 52 6.57 4.72 -8.68
CA TYR A 52 6.71 6.17 -8.82
C TYR A 52 6.85 6.59 -10.29
N ARG A 53 7.71 5.90 -11.05
CA ARG A 53 7.90 6.17 -12.48
C ARG A 53 6.62 5.87 -13.27
N ALA A 54 6.03 4.70 -13.09
CA ALA A 54 4.82 4.31 -13.81
C ALA A 54 3.67 5.30 -13.57
N VAL A 55 3.44 5.69 -12.32
CA VAL A 55 2.36 6.62 -11.95
C VAL A 55 2.59 8.02 -12.51
N ASN A 56 3.78 8.58 -12.33
CA ASN A 56 4.03 9.99 -12.68
C ASN A 56 4.43 10.21 -14.14
N GLU A 57 4.98 9.19 -14.84
CA GLU A 57 5.54 9.37 -16.19
C GLU A 57 4.77 8.58 -17.26
N GLU A 58 4.05 7.49 -16.89
CA GLU A 58 3.49 6.56 -17.86
C GLU A 58 1.95 6.48 -17.83
N ILE A 59 1.30 6.90 -16.74
CA ILE A 59 -0.16 6.82 -16.59
C ILE A 59 -0.74 8.23 -16.42
N PRO A 60 -1.24 8.87 -17.49
CA PRO A 60 -1.80 10.22 -17.43
C PRO A 60 -2.98 10.33 -16.44
N GLY A 61 -3.04 11.43 -15.69
CA GLY A 61 -4.10 11.68 -14.71
C GLY A 61 -3.91 10.98 -13.37
N LEU A 62 -2.74 10.35 -13.16
CA LEU A 62 -2.30 9.87 -11.86
C LEU A 62 -1.08 10.67 -11.39
N SER A 63 -0.97 10.84 -10.09
CA SER A 63 0.24 11.40 -9.46
C SER A 63 0.48 10.82 -8.08
N MET A 64 1.71 10.85 -7.63
CA MET A 64 2.08 10.45 -6.26
C MET A 64 3.38 11.09 -5.82
N ASP A 65 3.54 11.28 -4.53
CA ASP A 65 4.82 11.61 -3.90
C ASP A 65 5.72 10.37 -3.77
N GLN A 66 7.02 10.60 -3.66
CA GLN A 66 7.97 9.52 -3.43
C GLN A 66 7.74 8.87 -2.06
N VAL A 67 7.59 7.55 -2.04
CA VAL A 67 7.39 6.79 -0.81
C VAL A 67 8.67 6.77 0.01
N GLN A 68 8.64 7.38 1.20
CA GLN A 68 9.77 7.43 2.13
C GLN A 68 9.81 6.26 3.11
N ALA A 69 8.66 5.66 3.41
CA ALA A 69 8.50 4.56 4.34
C ALA A 69 7.36 3.64 3.93
N THR A 70 7.31 2.44 4.48
CA THR A 70 6.33 1.40 4.18
C THR A 70 6.49 0.79 2.77
N TYR A 71 5.49 0.05 2.35
CA TYR A 71 5.35 -0.56 1.01
C TYR A 71 4.01 -0.19 0.37
N LEU A 72 3.48 0.98 0.73
CA LEU A 72 2.19 1.48 0.31
C LEU A 72 2.39 2.79 -0.48
N ALA A 73 1.94 2.82 -1.71
CA ALA A 73 1.88 4.02 -2.53
C ALA A 73 0.52 4.68 -2.38
N TRP A 74 0.52 5.99 -2.15
CA TRP A 74 -0.67 6.82 -2.07
C TRP A 74 -0.79 7.60 -3.37
N ILE A 75 -1.78 7.26 -4.19
CA ILE A 75 -1.88 7.71 -5.57
C ILE A 75 -3.11 8.62 -5.72
N ASP A 76 -2.89 9.84 -6.16
CA ASP A 76 -3.93 10.78 -6.54
C ASP A 76 -4.51 10.36 -7.89
N THR A 77 -5.84 10.25 -7.96
CA THR A 77 -6.59 9.90 -9.17
C THR A 77 -7.62 10.97 -9.53
N THR A 78 -7.58 12.13 -8.86
CA THR A 78 -8.62 13.17 -8.98
C THR A 78 -8.76 13.71 -10.41
N GLU A 79 -7.66 13.79 -11.18
CA GLU A 79 -7.70 14.21 -12.59
C GLU A 79 -8.44 13.22 -13.50
N LEU A 80 -8.59 11.96 -13.09
CA LEU A 80 -9.41 11.01 -13.85
C LEU A 80 -10.90 11.31 -13.74
N GLY A 81 -11.35 12.12 -12.77
CA GLY A 81 -12.74 12.49 -12.57
C GLY A 81 -13.66 11.28 -12.32
N LEU A 82 -13.14 10.22 -11.74
CA LEU A 82 -13.88 8.99 -11.45
C LEU A 82 -14.53 9.09 -10.07
N PRO A 83 -15.82 8.74 -9.93
CA PRO A 83 -16.49 8.73 -8.63
C PRO A 83 -15.99 7.59 -7.72
N GLU A 84 -15.59 6.47 -8.27
CA GLU A 84 -15.13 5.27 -7.55
C GLU A 84 -13.83 4.72 -8.19
N PRO A 85 -12.68 5.40 -7.99
CA PRO A 85 -11.45 5.02 -8.67
C PRO A 85 -10.93 3.62 -8.27
N ALA A 86 -11.10 3.20 -7.04
CA ALA A 86 -10.71 1.85 -6.60
C ALA A 86 -11.49 0.77 -7.36
N LYS A 87 -12.79 0.95 -7.51
CA LYS A 87 -13.66 0.02 -8.26
C LYS A 87 -13.34 0.00 -9.77
N PHE A 88 -13.00 1.15 -10.32
CA PHE A 88 -12.55 1.24 -11.71
C PHE A 88 -11.30 0.35 -11.96
N PHE A 89 -10.29 0.44 -11.09
CA PHE A 89 -9.11 -0.41 -11.22
C PHE A 89 -9.37 -1.87 -10.87
N GLU A 90 -10.29 -2.16 -9.94
CA GLU A 90 -10.72 -3.54 -9.65
C GLU A 90 -11.32 -4.22 -10.88
N GLN A 91 -12.16 -3.52 -11.67
CA GLN A 91 -12.70 -4.00 -12.93
C GLN A 91 -11.62 -4.29 -13.98
N ALA A 92 -10.50 -3.59 -13.90
CA ALA A 92 -9.31 -3.87 -14.70
C ALA A 92 -8.42 -5.00 -14.13
N GLY A 93 -8.84 -5.63 -13.04
CA GLY A 93 -8.12 -6.72 -12.36
C GLY A 93 -6.98 -6.24 -11.46
N VAL A 94 -7.07 -5.03 -10.91
CA VAL A 94 -6.11 -4.48 -9.94
C VAL A 94 -6.84 -4.07 -8.67
N GLY A 95 -6.68 -4.87 -7.60
CA GLY A 95 -7.26 -4.59 -6.28
C GLY A 95 -6.47 -3.50 -5.56
N LEU A 96 -7.06 -2.31 -5.43
CA LEU A 96 -6.53 -1.18 -4.68
C LEU A 96 -7.43 -0.88 -3.48
N SER A 97 -6.85 -0.35 -2.41
CA SER A 97 -7.67 0.17 -1.31
C SER A 97 -8.23 1.54 -1.70
N ASP A 98 -9.51 1.77 -1.39
CA ASP A 98 -10.13 3.08 -1.58
C ASP A 98 -9.55 4.10 -0.59
N GLY A 99 -9.14 5.24 -1.09
CA GLY A 99 -8.64 6.34 -0.26
C GLY A 99 -9.69 6.92 0.68
N ALA A 100 -10.96 6.83 0.33
CA ALA A 100 -12.06 7.28 1.19
C ALA A 100 -12.07 6.58 2.54
N ASP A 101 -11.68 5.31 2.62
CA ASP A 101 -11.52 4.55 3.88
C ASP A 101 -10.45 5.13 4.80
N PHE A 102 -9.59 6.01 4.26
CA PHE A 102 -8.46 6.66 4.94
C PHE A 102 -8.58 8.19 4.91
N LEU A 103 -9.80 8.73 4.79
CA LEU A 103 -10.10 10.16 4.72
C LEU A 103 -9.50 10.89 3.51
N GLY A 104 -9.16 10.18 2.45
CA GLY A 104 -8.63 10.70 1.19
C GLY A 104 -9.49 10.33 -0.02
N PRO A 105 -10.71 10.88 -0.17
CA PRO A 105 -11.52 10.62 -1.36
C PRO A 105 -10.79 11.11 -2.62
N GLY A 106 -10.90 10.34 -3.71
CA GLY A 106 -10.17 10.62 -4.95
C GLY A 106 -8.74 10.06 -5.00
N TYR A 107 -8.33 9.37 -3.94
CA TYR A 107 -7.05 8.64 -3.90
C TYR A 107 -7.27 7.14 -3.89
N VAL A 108 -6.23 6.41 -4.28
CA VAL A 108 -6.16 4.95 -4.10
C VAL A 108 -4.82 4.56 -3.46
N ARG A 109 -4.83 3.46 -2.72
CA ARG A 109 -3.62 2.93 -2.08
C ARG A 109 -3.20 1.62 -2.73
N LEU A 110 -2.01 1.61 -3.32
CA LEU A 110 -1.39 0.42 -3.92
C LEU A 110 -0.36 -0.18 -2.96
N ASN A 111 -0.46 -1.48 -2.70
CA ASN A 111 0.56 -2.24 -2.00
C ASN A 111 1.58 -2.78 -3.02
N PHE A 112 2.85 -2.33 -2.92
CA PHE A 112 3.93 -2.79 -3.79
C PHE A 112 4.88 -3.79 -3.12
N GLY A 113 4.50 -4.33 -1.97
CA GLY A 113 5.23 -5.39 -1.26
C GLY A 113 4.98 -6.78 -1.86
N CYS A 114 5.17 -6.92 -3.17
CA CYS A 114 4.95 -8.15 -3.93
C CYS A 114 6.13 -8.42 -4.87
N PRO A 115 6.20 -9.59 -5.54
CA PRO A 115 7.17 -9.85 -6.60
C PRO A 115 7.08 -8.78 -7.71
N GLU A 116 8.24 -8.40 -8.27
CA GLU A 116 8.31 -7.35 -9.30
C GLU A 116 7.45 -7.67 -10.53
N GLU A 117 7.37 -8.92 -10.95
CA GLU A 117 6.54 -9.36 -12.07
C GLU A 117 5.05 -9.08 -11.83
N THR A 118 4.55 -9.42 -10.64
CA THR A 118 3.17 -9.13 -10.24
C THR A 118 2.89 -7.62 -10.23
N LEU A 119 3.86 -6.82 -9.75
CA LEU A 119 3.74 -5.38 -9.72
C LEU A 119 3.69 -4.79 -11.14
N ARG A 120 4.56 -5.23 -12.03
CA ARG A 120 4.59 -4.79 -13.44
C ARG A 120 3.27 -5.10 -14.14
N GLU A 121 2.75 -6.30 -13.97
CA GLU A 121 1.45 -6.67 -14.54
C GLU A 121 0.31 -5.78 -14.00
N GLY A 122 0.29 -5.49 -12.70
CA GLY A 122 -0.69 -4.58 -12.10
C GLY A 122 -0.61 -3.18 -12.69
N LEU A 123 0.59 -2.60 -12.78
CA LEU A 123 0.81 -1.27 -13.37
C LEU A 123 0.43 -1.23 -14.86
N ASP A 124 0.70 -2.30 -15.60
CA ASP A 124 0.33 -2.41 -17.01
C ASP A 124 -1.20 -2.46 -17.22
N ARG A 125 -1.92 -3.16 -16.34
CA ARG A 125 -3.39 -3.14 -16.31
C ARG A 125 -3.95 -1.76 -16.00
N MET A 126 -3.38 -1.06 -15.01
CA MET A 126 -3.78 0.31 -14.69
C MET A 126 -3.58 1.23 -15.90
N ARG A 127 -2.43 1.17 -16.55
CA ARG A 127 -2.11 1.97 -17.75
C ARG A 127 -3.12 1.72 -18.88
N ARG A 128 -3.43 0.44 -19.16
CA ARG A 128 -4.40 0.07 -20.20
C ARG A 128 -5.81 0.57 -19.88
N ALA A 129 -6.23 0.47 -18.62
CA ALA A 129 -7.54 0.95 -18.17
C ALA A 129 -7.68 2.47 -18.37
N VAL A 130 -6.68 3.25 -17.95
CA VAL A 130 -6.69 4.71 -18.13
C VAL A 130 -6.65 5.10 -19.61
N ALA A 131 -5.86 4.41 -20.43
CA ALA A 131 -5.81 4.64 -21.86
C ALA A 131 -7.16 4.35 -22.56
N GLN A 132 -7.91 3.36 -22.08
CA GLN A 132 -9.27 3.09 -22.58
C GLN A 132 -10.26 4.18 -22.15
N LEU A 133 -10.18 4.66 -20.90
CA LEU A 133 -11.01 5.75 -20.40
C LEU A 133 -10.86 7.02 -21.26
N ALA A 134 -9.62 7.35 -21.65
CA ALA A 134 -9.33 8.52 -22.48
C ALA A 134 -9.90 8.45 -23.91
N ARG A 135 -10.14 7.25 -24.43
CA ARG A 135 -10.75 7.06 -25.79
C ARG A 135 -12.28 7.21 -25.81
N HIS A 136 -12.91 7.16 -24.65
CA HIS A 136 -14.37 7.21 -24.52
C HIS A 136 -14.87 8.56 -24.01
N ARG A 137 -13.97 9.53 -23.83
CA ARG A 137 -14.24 10.95 -23.55
C ARG A 137 -14.06 11.79 -24.80
#